data_64aa509faadac9e12f0753de0b268676
#
_entry.id   64aa509faadac9e12f0753de0b268676
#
_cell.length_a   1.000
_cell.length_b   1.000
_cell.length_c   1.000
_cell.angle_alpha   90.00
_cell.angle_beta   90.00
_cell.angle_gamma   90.00
#
_symmetry.space_group_name_H-M   'P 1'
#
loop_
_entity.id
_entity.type
_entity.pdbx_description
1 polymer ?
#
loop_
_entity_poly.entity_id
_entity_poly.type
_entity_poly.pdbx_seq_one_letter_code
_entity_poly.pdbx_strand_id
1 'polypeptide(L)'
;MQVLYFAWLRERVGAASEEIDPAGAATPRELVERLTARDPRYAAAFADMAAVRVALDQEMCDLDTPIAGAREIAFFPPVTGG
;
A
#
# COMPACT_ATOMS: atom_id res chain seq x y z
N MET A 1 2.06 -9.41 7.63
CA MET A 1 2.76 -8.52 6.71
C MET A 1 2.74 -7.10 7.27
N GLN A 2 3.90 -6.48 7.35
CA GLN A 2 4.01 -5.10 7.79
C GLN A 2 3.69 -4.18 6.62
N VAL A 3 2.73 -3.27 6.81
CA VAL A 3 2.34 -2.30 5.79
C VAL A 3 2.75 -0.92 6.26
N LEU A 4 3.52 -0.21 5.43
CA LEU A 4 4.01 1.13 5.73
C LEU A 4 3.33 2.15 4.83
N TYR A 5 2.99 3.30 5.41
CA TYR A 5 2.36 4.40 4.68
C TYR A 5 3.21 5.66 4.83
N PHE A 6 3.42 6.37 3.74
CA PHE A 6 4.25 7.58 3.73
C PHE A 6 3.46 8.79 3.23
N ALA A 7 3.88 9.97 3.67
CA ALA A 7 3.36 11.26 3.24
C ALA A 7 1.84 11.34 3.40
N TRP A 8 1.12 11.79 2.37
CA TRP A 8 -0.32 11.98 2.50
C TRP A 8 -1.09 10.65 2.67
N LEU A 9 -0.50 9.52 2.24
CA LEU A 9 -1.11 8.22 2.50
C LEU A 9 -1.19 7.94 4.00
N ARG A 10 -0.11 8.24 4.73
CA ARG A 10 -0.08 8.09 6.18
C ARG A 10 -1.13 8.95 6.86
N GLU A 11 -1.28 10.19 6.40
CA GLU A 11 -2.26 11.10 6.97
C GLU A 11 -3.68 10.62 6.76
N ARG A 12 -3.99 10.11 5.58
CA ARG A 12 -5.34 9.63 5.25
C ARG A 12 -5.68 8.32 5.93
N VAL A 13 -4.73 7.41 6.02
CA VAL A 13 -4.93 6.14 6.73
C VAL A 13 -4.98 6.36 8.24
N GLY A 14 -4.21 7.33 8.74
CA GLY A 14 -4.15 7.62 10.16
C GLY A 14 -3.13 6.81 10.93
N ALA A 15 -2.22 6.14 10.23
CA ALA A 15 -1.15 5.35 10.84
C ALA A 15 0.07 5.34 9.94
N ALA A 16 1.26 5.28 10.53
CA ALA A 16 2.51 5.17 9.78
C ALA A 16 2.75 3.73 9.33
N SER A 17 2.29 2.77 10.10
CA SER A 17 2.43 1.35 9.78
C SER A 17 1.34 0.53 10.46
N GLU A 18 1.06 -0.64 9.91
CA GLU A 18 0.10 -1.57 10.47
C GLU A 18 0.55 -2.99 10.15
N GLU A 19 0.29 -3.91 11.07
CA GLU A 19 0.45 -5.33 10.80
C GLU A 19 -0.87 -5.82 10.19
N ILE A 20 -0.83 -6.32 8.96
CA ILE A 20 -2.03 -6.73 8.23
C ILE A 20 -1.86 -8.14 7.68
N ASP A 21 -2.90 -8.95 7.85
CA ASP A 21 -2.98 -10.25 7.18
C ASP A 21 -3.42 -9.98 5.73
N PRO A 22 -2.60 -10.31 4.73
CA PRO A 22 -2.97 -10.08 3.33
C PRO A 22 -4.17 -10.92 2.87
N ALA A 23 -4.60 -11.92 3.65
CA ALA A 23 -5.84 -12.68 3.43
C ALA A 23 -5.98 -13.23 2.01
N GLY A 24 -4.87 -13.74 1.46
CA GLY A 24 -4.88 -14.33 0.13
C GLY A 24 -4.77 -13.34 -1.03
N ALA A 25 -4.54 -12.07 -0.76
CA ALA A 25 -4.23 -11.12 -1.82
C ALA A 25 -2.95 -11.53 -2.53
N ALA A 26 -2.96 -11.55 -3.85
CA ALA A 26 -1.81 -11.99 -4.63
C ALA A 26 -0.86 -10.85 -5.01
N THR A 27 -1.36 -9.61 -5.04
CA THR A 27 -0.62 -8.44 -5.52
C THR A 27 -0.90 -7.24 -4.61
N PRO A 28 -0.06 -6.18 -4.68
CA PRO A 28 -0.37 -4.95 -3.96
C PRO A 28 -1.74 -4.36 -4.33
N ARG A 29 -2.13 -4.45 -5.58
CA ARG A 29 -3.44 -3.97 -6.04
C ARG A 29 -4.57 -4.69 -5.31
N GLU A 30 -4.49 -6.00 -5.23
CA GLU A 30 -5.51 -6.79 -4.52
C GLU A 30 -5.52 -6.48 -3.03
N LEU A 31 -4.35 -6.26 -2.43
CA LEU A 31 -4.27 -5.86 -1.03
C LEU A 31 -5.00 -4.55 -0.80
N VAL A 32 -4.77 -3.56 -1.67
CA VAL A 32 -5.45 -2.27 -1.58
C VAL A 32 -6.97 -2.43 -1.72
N GLU A 33 -7.41 -3.29 -2.64
CA GLU A 33 -8.84 -3.56 -2.82
C GLU A 33 -9.47 -4.11 -1.53
N ARG A 34 -8.78 -5.02 -0.86
CA ARG A 34 -9.26 -5.59 0.40
C ARG A 34 -9.29 -4.57 1.53
N LEU A 35 -8.27 -3.73 1.62
CA LEU A 35 -8.23 -2.66 2.61
C LEU A 35 -9.36 -1.66 2.37
N THR A 36 -9.55 -1.28 1.13
CA THR A 36 -10.60 -0.32 0.73
C THR A 36 -12.00 -0.84 1.06
N ALA A 37 -12.21 -2.14 0.90
CA ALA A 37 -13.49 -2.76 1.24
C ALA A 37 -13.72 -2.84 2.75
N ARG A 38 -12.64 -2.76 3.54
CA ARG A 38 -12.70 -2.92 4.98
C ARG A 38 -13.03 -1.61 5.72
N ASP A 39 -12.50 -0.49 5.24
CA ASP A 39 -12.61 0.78 5.97
C ASP A 39 -12.53 1.97 5.01
N PRO A 40 -13.43 2.97 5.16
CA PRO A 40 -13.43 4.15 4.29
C PRO A 40 -12.13 4.95 4.27
N ARG A 41 -11.34 4.91 5.33
CA ARG A 41 -10.05 5.62 5.36
C ARG A 41 -9.08 5.13 4.30
N TYR A 42 -9.12 3.85 3.98
CA TYR A 42 -8.29 3.29 2.91
C TYR A 42 -8.82 3.73 1.54
N ALA A 43 -10.12 3.82 1.37
CA ALA A 43 -10.70 4.34 0.13
C ALA A 43 -10.24 5.77 -0.13
N ALA A 44 -10.19 6.61 0.91
CA ALA A 44 -9.70 7.98 0.80
C ALA A 44 -8.21 8.03 0.47
N ALA A 45 -7.41 7.16 1.12
CA ALA A 45 -5.96 7.13 0.92
C ALA A 45 -5.59 6.66 -0.49
N PHE A 46 -6.31 5.68 -1.02
CA PHE A 46 -6.00 5.03 -2.29
C PHE A 46 -6.95 5.43 -3.42
N ALA A 47 -7.61 6.59 -3.31
CA ALA A 47 -8.57 7.05 -4.30
C ALA A 47 -7.95 7.28 -5.68
N ASP A 48 -6.68 7.71 -5.73
CA ASP A 48 -5.95 7.92 -6.97
C ASP A 48 -4.76 6.98 -7.03
N MET A 49 -5.00 5.78 -7.54
CA MET A 49 -3.97 4.75 -7.62
C MET A 49 -2.84 5.11 -8.59
N ALA A 50 -3.09 6.01 -9.54
CA ALA A 50 -2.05 6.49 -10.44
C ALA A 50 -0.97 7.28 -9.69
N ALA A 51 -1.33 7.84 -8.54
CA ALA A 51 -0.39 8.60 -7.70
C ALA A 51 0.20 7.75 -6.57
N VAL A 52 0.03 6.43 -6.60
CA VAL A 52 0.57 5.53 -5.57
C VAL A 52 1.71 4.70 -6.13
N ARG A 53 2.80 4.66 -5.38
CA ARG A 53 3.95 3.79 -5.66
C ARG A 53 4.08 2.76 -4.57
N VAL A 54 4.74 1.65 -4.87
CA VAL A 54 4.84 0.54 -3.94
C VAL A 54 6.25 -0.06 -3.96
N ALA A 55 6.68 -0.53 -2.79
CA ALA A 55 7.92 -1.29 -2.65
C ALA A 55 7.65 -2.52 -1.80
N LEU A 56 8.20 -3.66 -2.19
CA LEU A 56 8.14 -4.91 -1.43
C LEU A 56 9.53 -5.19 -0.86
N ASP A 57 9.59 -5.38 0.47
CA ASP A 57 10.86 -5.63 1.14
C ASP A 57 11.94 -4.62 0.73
N GLN A 58 11.54 -3.34 0.63
CA GLN A 58 12.39 -2.20 0.29
C GLN A 58 12.85 -2.16 -1.17
N GLU A 59 12.24 -2.96 -2.05
CA GLU A 59 12.51 -2.91 -3.48
C GLU A 59 11.30 -2.36 -4.24
N MET A 60 11.53 -1.37 -5.08
CA MET A 60 10.48 -0.80 -5.92
C MET A 60 9.90 -1.87 -6.83
N CYS A 61 8.58 -1.89 -6.92
CA CYS A 61 7.87 -2.81 -7.79
C CYS A 61 6.60 -2.13 -8.32
N ASP A 62 5.82 -2.84 -9.12
CA ASP A 62 4.53 -2.32 -9.54
C ASP A 62 3.39 -2.95 -8.74
N LEU A 63 2.18 -2.44 -8.97
CA LEU A 63 0.99 -2.88 -8.24
C LEU A 63 0.56 -4.31 -8.55
N ASP A 64 1.12 -4.93 -9.57
CA ASP A 64 0.76 -6.28 -9.98
C ASP A 64 1.87 -7.30 -9.71
N THR A 65 2.91 -6.91 -8.97
CA THR A 65 3.98 -7.79 -8.55
C THR A 65 3.47 -8.77 -7.48
N PRO A 66 3.78 -10.07 -7.58
CA PRO A 66 3.36 -11.02 -6.54
C PRO A 66 3.94 -10.68 -5.17
N ILE A 67 3.09 -10.74 -4.13
CA ILE A 67 3.50 -10.41 -2.76
C ILE A 67 3.78 -11.64 -1.89
N ALA A 68 3.62 -12.84 -2.42
CA ALA A 68 3.85 -14.07 -1.66
C ALA A 68 5.27 -14.09 -1.08
N GLY A 69 5.38 -14.31 0.22
CA GLY A 69 6.67 -14.36 0.91
C GLY A 69 7.24 -13.01 1.32
N ALA A 70 6.65 -11.91 0.90
CA ALA A 70 7.11 -10.59 1.31
C ALA A 70 6.75 -10.32 2.77
N ARG A 71 7.66 -9.69 3.49
CA ARG A 71 7.47 -9.34 4.91
C ARG A 71 6.93 -7.95 5.10
N GLU A 72 7.23 -7.05 4.16
CA GLU A 72 6.90 -5.66 4.25
C GLU A 72 6.44 -5.13 2.90
N ILE A 73 5.42 -4.29 2.93
CA ILE A 73 5.00 -3.54 1.75
C ILE A 73 4.89 -2.06 2.15
N ALA A 74 5.42 -1.18 1.32
CA ALA A 74 5.37 0.26 1.55
C ALA A 74 4.60 0.94 0.43
N PHE A 75 3.69 1.83 0.81
CA PHE A 75 2.96 2.66 -0.13
C PHE A 75 3.38 4.11 0.04
N PHE A 76 3.68 4.79 -1.04
CA PHE A 76 4.17 6.16 -1.02
C PHE A 76 3.78 6.90 -2.30
N PRO A 77 3.73 8.25 -2.25
CA PRO A 77 3.45 9.01 -3.46
C PRO A 77 4.65 9.01 -4.41
N PRO A 78 4.43 9.30 -5.70
CA PRO A 78 5.54 9.39 -6.63
C PRO A 78 6.50 10.50 -6.21
N VAL A 79 7.78 10.25 -6.40
CA VAL A 79 8.78 11.29 -6.19
C VAL A 79 8.66 12.25 -7.36
N THR A 80 8.19 13.47 -7.08
CA THR A 80 8.24 14.51 -8.08
C THR A 80 9.70 14.96 -8.17
N GLY A 81 10.31 14.67 -9.30
CA GLY A 81 11.70 15.01 -9.51
C GLY A 81 11.87 16.51 -9.59
N GLY A 82 11.89 17.09 -8.45
CA GLY A 82 12.12 18.53 -8.38
C GLY A 82 13.28 18.73 -7.49
#